data_089b7da28cf8c2a497ac4c1c546cdc21
#
_entry.id   089b7da28cf8c2a497ac4c1c546cdc21
#
_cell.length_a   1.000
_cell.length_b   1.000
_cell.length_c   1.000
_cell.angle_alpha   90.00
_cell.angle_beta   90.00
_cell.angle_gamma   90.00
#
_symmetry.space_group_name_H-M   'P 1'
#
loop_
_entity.id
_entity.type
_entity.pdbx_description
1 polymer ?
#
loop_
_entity_poly.entity_id
_entity_poly.type
_entity_poly.pdbx_seq_one_letter_code
_entity_poly.pdbx_strand_id
1 'polypeptide(L)'
;LTFRNVHNWMGGGYADQAFEEFYAALKPGGILCVVEHRLPETASQDPRGSTGYVQESYMKDMAKRAGFEFVASSEVNANPNDTADHPFGVWTLPPSSGLPEDGSEEAIDFEPELYKNIGESDRATLKFRKPL
;
A
#
# COMPACT_ATOMS: atom_id res chain seq x y z
N LEU A 1 4.30 -13.07 -6.02
CA LEU A 1 4.68 -11.97 -5.13
C LEU A 1 4.50 -10.64 -5.84
N THR A 2 3.95 -9.65 -5.14
CA THR A 2 3.87 -8.27 -5.62
C THR A 2 4.20 -7.30 -4.48
N PHE A 3 4.98 -6.27 -4.80
CA PHE A 3 5.49 -5.32 -3.82
C PHE A 3 5.14 -3.89 -4.22
N ARG A 4 4.37 -3.19 -3.39
CA ARG A 4 4.12 -1.74 -3.46
C ARG A 4 3.57 -1.28 -4.81
N ASN A 5 2.65 -2.04 -5.38
CA ASN A 5 2.05 -1.74 -6.68
C ASN A 5 0.53 -1.58 -6.66
N VAL A 6 -0.15 -2.05 -5.60
CA VAL A 6 -1.62 -2.00 -5.54
C VAL A 6 -2.13 -0.58 -5.74
N HIS A 7 -1.53 0.40 -5.07
CA HIS A 7 -1.91 1.82 -5.22
C HIS A 7 -1.72 2.33 -6.65
N ASN A 8 -0.71 1.83 -7.37
CA ASN A 8 -0.50 2.18 -8.78
C ASN A 8 -1.64 1.65 -9.66
N TRP A 9 -2.09 0.42 -9.42
CA TRP A 9 -3.20 -0.18 -10.15
C TRP A 9 -4.52 0.54 -9.83
N MET A 10 -4.71 0.96 -8.59
CA MET A 10 -5.85 1.77 -8.17
C MET A 10 -5.85 3.11 -8.91
N GLY A 11 -4.70 3.78 -8.98
CA GLY A 11 -4.52 5.03 -9.71
C GLY A 11 -4.82 4.89 -11.20
N GLY A 12 -4.49 3.75 -11.78
CA GLY A 12 -4.78 3.44 -13.19
C GLY A 12 -6.21 2.97 -13.44
N GLY A 13 -6.99 2.69 -12.39
CA GLY A 13 -8.36 2.22 -12.51
C GLY A 13 -8.52 0.75 -12.86
N TYR A 14 -7.47 -0.07 -12.67
CA TYR A 14 -7.50 -1.49 -13.05
C TYR A 14 -7.09 -2.43 -11.91
N ALA A 15 -7.19 -2.00 -10.66
CA ALA A 15 -6.77 -2.84 -9.53
C ALA A 15 -7.58 -4.14 -9.43
N ASP A 16 -8.91 -4.10 -9.58
CA ASP A 16 -9.74 -5.30 -9.57
C ASP A 16 -9.35 -6.26 -10.70
N GLN A 17 -9.13 -5.74 -11.89
CA GLN A 17 -8.68 -6.53 -13.03
C GLN A 17 -7.33 -7.20 -12.75
N ALA A 18 -6.39 -6.50 -12.12
CA ALA A 18 -5.09 -7.08 -11.76
C ALA A 18 -5.25 -8.31 -10.87
N PHE A 19 -6.09 -8.22 -9.83
CA PHE A 19 -6.37 -9.37 -8.95
C PHE A 19 -7.04 -10.52 -9.68
N GLU A 20 -7.98 -10.23 -10.59
CA GLU A 20 -8.63 -11.23 -11.42
C GLU A 20 -7.62 -11.96 -12.33
N GLU A 21 -6.69 -11.23 -12.93
CA GLU A 21 -5.65 -11.81 -13.77
C GLU A 21 -4.67 -12.69 -12.99
N PHE A 22 -4.30 -12.27 -11.78
CA PHE A 22 -3.49 -13.11 -10.89
C PHE A 22 -4.23 -14.40 -10.52
N TYR A 23 -5.53 -14.30 -10.24
CA TYR A 23 -6.35 -15.45 -9.95
C TYR A 23 -6.38 -16.41 -11.12
N ALA A 24 -6.58 -15.91 -12.33
CA ALA A 24 -6.61 -16.71 -13.54
C ALA A 24 -5.27 -17.39 -13.83
N ALA A 25 -4.16 -16.69 -13.55
CA ALA A 25 -2.81 -17.21 -13.82
C ALA A 25 -2.37 -18.30 -12.85
N LEU A 26 -2.90 -18.30 -11.63
CA LEU A 26 -2.51 -19.26 -10.60
C LEU A 26 -3.25 -20.59 -10.78
N LYS A 27 -2.55 -21.67 -10.47
CA LYS A 27 -3.18 -23.00 -10.36
C LYS A 27 -4.04 -23.06 -9.09
N PRO A 28 -5.06 -23.94 -9.04
CA PRO A 28 -5.76 -24.20 -7.78
C PRO A 28 -4.78 -24.52 -6.66
N GLY A 29 -4.98 -23.91 -5.48
CA GLY A 29 -4.06 -23.99 -4.35
C GLY A 29 -2.87 -23.02 -4.42
N GLY A 30 -2.71 -22.28 -5.53
CA GLY A 30 -1.64 -21.33 -5.70
C GLY A 30 -1.75 -20.13 -4.73
N ILE A 31 -0.61 -19.53 -4.43
CA ILE A 31 -0.49 -18.48 -3.42
C ILE A 31 -0.17 -17.14 -4.07
N LEU A 32 -0.87 -16.09 -3.63
CA LEU A 32 -0.55 -14.70 -3.92
C LEU A 32 -0.11 -14.02 -2.62
N CYS A 33 1.09 -13.46 -2.60
CA CYS A 33 1.56 -12.63 -1.50
C CYS A 33 1.64 -11.18 -1.97
N VAL A 34 1.10 -10.28 -1.14
CA VAL A 34 1.02 -8.83 -1.43
C VAL A 34 1.69 -8.07 -0.31
N VAL A 35 2.64 -7.21 -0.67
CA VAL A 35 3.23 -6.22 0.25
C VAL A 35 2.88 -4.84 -0.28
N GLU A 36 2.29 -4.00 0.57
CA GLU A 36 1.87 -2.64 0.19
C GLU A 36 1.96 -1.70 1.37
N HIS A 37 2.21 -0.43 1.10
CA HIS A 37 2.13 0.63 2.08
C HIS A 37 0.74 0.63 2.71
N ARG A 38 0.69 0.59 4.03
CA ARG A 38 -0.56 0.36 4.77
C ARG A 38 -1.17 1.64 5.28
N LEU A 39 -2.40 1.93 4.85
CA LEU A 39 -3.21 3.00 5.41
C LEU A 39 -3.92 2.48 6.67
N PRO A 40 -3.94 3.25 7.78
CA PRO A 40 -4.72 2.86 8.95
C PRO A 40 -6.21 2.70 8.62
N GLU A 41 -6.86 1.71 9.25
CA GLU A 41 -8.29 1.44 9.04
C GLU A 41 -9.20 2.58 9.53
N THR A 42 -8.67 3.46 10.39
CA THR A 42 -9.37 4.66 10.87
C THR A 42 -9.42 5.80 9.86
N ALA A 43 -8.60 5.75 8.81
CA ALA A 43 -8.60 6.73 7.74
C ALA A 43 -9.60 6.36 6.64
N SER A 44 -9.92 7.33 5.77
CA SER A 44 -10.74 7.06 4.58
C SER A 44 -9.86 6.62 3.41
N GLN A 45 -10.20 5.51 2.76
CA GLN A 45 -9.47 5.02 1.61
C GLN A 45 -9.81 5.84 0.36
N ASP A 46 -8.79 6.47 -0.22
CA ASP A 46 -8.91 7.03 -1.56
C ASP A 46 -8.96 5.89 -2.59
N PRO A 47 -10.04 5.77 -3.38
CA PRO A 47 -10.15 4.70 -4.39
C PRO A 47 -9.05 4.72 -5.45
N ARG A 48 -8.36 5.84 -5.60
CA ARG A 48 -7.23 5.98 -6.55
C ARG A 48 -5.87 5.72 -5.92
N GLY A 49 -5.81 5.52 -4.60
CA GLY A 49 -4.56 5.26 -3.90
C GLY A 49 -3.51 6.36 -4.06
N SER A 50 -3.93 7.62 -4.18
CA SER A 50 -3.06 8.74 -4.55
C SER A 50 -1.94 9.03 -3.55
N THR A 51 -2.11 8.64 -2.28
CA THR A 51 -1.08 8.79 -1.25
C THR A 51 -0.06 7.66 -1.24
N GLY A 52 -0.29 6.59 -2.00
CA GLY A 52 0.51 5.38 -1.99
C GLY A 52 0.10 4.38 -0.92
N TYR A 53 -0.75 4.77 0.02
CA TYR A 53 -1.18 3.92 1.13
C TYR A 53 -2.52 3.26 0.83
N VAL A 54 -2.63 1.96 1.14
CA VAL A 54 -3.84 1.17 0.93
C VAL A 54 -4.18 0.40 2.22
N GLN A 55 -5.47 0.42 2.61
CA GLN A 55 -5.94 -0.32 3.76
C GLN A 55 -5.90 -1.83 3.51
N GLU A 56 -5.56 -2.61 4.53
CA GLU A 56 -5.61 -4.07 4.45
C GLU A 56 -6.99 -4.57 4.07
N SER A 57 -8.05 -4.01 4.68
CA SER A 57 -9.43 -4.38 4.36
C SER A 57 -9.77 -4.16 2.89
N TYR A 58 -9.29 -3.06 2.32
CA TYR A 58 -9.50 -2.73 0.90
C TYR A 58 -8.85 -3.77 -0.01
N MET A 59 -7.60 -4.16 0.28
CA MET A 59 -6.88 -5.20 -0.47
C MET A 59 -7.54 -6.57 -0.32
N LYS A 60 -7.98 -6.92 0.90
CA LYS A 60 -8.69 -8.17 1.16
C LYS A 60 -9.99 -8.24 0.38
N ASP A 61 -10.73 -7.14 0.29
CA ASP A 61 -11.98 -7.09 -0.46
C ASP A 61 -11.74 -7.28 -1.97
N MET A 62 -10.72 -6.63 -2.52
CA MET A 62 -10.35 -6.83 -3.95
C MET A 62 -9.97 -8.28 -4.24
N ALA A 63 -9.14 -8.87 -3.39
CA ALA A 63 -8.73 -10.26 -3.53
C ALA A 63 -9.95 -11.21 -3.43
N LYS A 64 -10.84 -10.96 -2.49
CA LYS A 64 -12.07 -11.76 -2.31
C LYS A 64 -12.98 -11.68 -3.54
N ARG A 65 -13.17 -10.47 -4.10
CA ARG A 65 -13.97 -10.30 -5.32
C ARG A 65 -13.39 -11.09 -6.49
N ALA A 66 -12.06 -11.22 -6.57
CA ALA A 66 -11.41 -12.02 -7.59
C ALA A 66 -11.53 -13.53 -7.36
N GLY A 67 -11.89 -13.96 -6.15
CA GLY A 67 -12.07 -15.37 -5.78
C GLY A 67 -11.05 -15.93 -4.79
N PHE A 68 -10.09 -15.13 -4.36
CA PHE A 68 -9.07 -15.56 -3.39
C PHE A 68 -9.63 -15.74 -1.99
N GLU A 69 -9.04 -16.68 -1.25
CA GLU A 69 -9.21 -16.81 0.20
C GLU A 69 -8.05 -16.12 0.91
N PHE A 70 -8.35 -15.32 1.93
CA PHE A 70 -7.32 -14.77 2.80
C PHE A 70 -6.78 -15.87 3.71
N VAL A 71 -5.45 -15.97 3.81
CA VAL A 71 -4.79 -17.02 4.61
C VAL A 71 -4.18 -16.45 5.87
N ALA A 72 -3.32 -15.44 5.73
CA ALA A 72 -2.58 -14.88 6.85
C ALA A 72 -2.01 -13.51 6.54
N SER A 73 -1.66 -12.78 7.58
CA SER A 73 -0.89 -11.54 7.50
C SER A 73 0.36 -11.65 8.38
N SER A 74 1.37 -10.82 8.08
CA SER A 74 2.58 -10.70 8.86
C SER A 74 2.90 -9.24 9.12
N GLU A 75 3.43 -8.95 10.30
CA GLU A 75 3.90 -7.61 10.67
C GLU A 75 5.40 -7.43 10.40
N VAL A 76 6.01 -8.33 9.65
CA VAL A 76 7.46 -8.30 9.35
C VAL A 76 7.90 -7.01 8.67
N ASN A 77 7.01 -6.36 7.92
CA ASN A 77 7.27 -5.09 7.23
C ASN A 77 6.56 -3.90 7.89
N ALA A 78 6.08 -4.05 9.11
CA ALA A 78 5.41 -2.97 9.83
C ALA A 78 6.41 -1.92 10.31
N ASN A 79 5.97 -0.66 10.30
CA ASN A 79 6.66 0.44 10.94
C ASN A 79 5.67 1.29 11.74
N PRO A 80 5.56 1.07 13.06
CA PRO A 80 4.57 1.77 13.89
C PRO A 80 4.83 3.29 14.01
N ASN A 81 6.00 3.77 13.60
CA ASN A 81 6.31 5.20 13.59
C ASN A 81 5.71 5.94 12.40
N ASP A 82 5.23 5.21 11.38
CA ASP A 82 4.62 5.80 10.20
C ASP A 82 3.12 6.05 10.46
N THR A 83 2.72 7.32 10.50
CA THR A 83 1.33 7.74 10.70
C THR A 83 0.53 7.82 9.40
N ALA A 84 1.19 7.68 8.26
CA ALA A 84 0.59 7.66 6.93
C ALA A 84 -0.20 8.92 6.53
N ASP A 85 0.13 10.06 7.12
CA ASP A 85 -0.55 11.36 6.93
C ASP A 85 0.42 12.46 6.46
N HIS A 86 1.41 12.09 5.66
CA HIS A 86 2.49 12.98 5.26
C HIS A 86 2.12 13.87 4.08
N PRO A 87 2.78 15.05 3.91
CA PRO A 87 2.42 16.04 2.89
C PRO A 87 2.41 15.51 1.46
N PHE A 88 3.36 14.62 1.12
CA PHE A 88 3.47 14.02 -0.22
C PHE A 88 3.13 12.52 -0.18
N GLY A 89 2.27 12.11 0.76
CA GLY A 89 1.97 10.70 0.95
C GLY A 89 3.22 9.90 1.31
N VAL A 90 3.28 8.65 0.88
CA VAL A 90 4.40 7.75 1.15
C VAL A 90 5.73 8.26 0.59
N TRP A 91 5.68 9.09 -0.44
CA TRP A 91 6.91 9.63 -1.07
C TRP A 91 7.60 10.71 -0.25
N THR A 92 7.02 11.16 0.85
CA THR A 92 7.68 12.00 1.85
C THR A 92 8.77 11.21 2.60
N LEU A 93 8.58 9.91 2.75
CA LEU A 93 9.48 9.02 3.48
C LEU A 93 10.63 8.48 2.61
N PRO A 94 11.72 7.98 3.24
CA PRO A 94 12.74 7.22 2.51
C PRO A 94 12.14 6.01 1.77
N PRO A 95 12.70 5.59 0.64
CA PRO A 95 13.88 6.13 -0.03
C PRO A 95 13.60 7.37 -0.89
N SER A 96 12.34 7.70 -1.18
CA SER A 96 12.00 8.85 -2.03
C SER A 96 12.41 10.18 -1.42
N SER A 97 12.09 10.38 -0.13
CA SER A 97 12.43 11.59 0.64
C SER A 97 12.09 12.88 -0.12
N GLY A 98 10.84 12.95 -0.61
CA GLY A 98 10.34 14.09 -1.38
C GLY A 98 10.44 15.40 -0.62
N LEU A 99 10.77 16.47 -1.33
CA LEU A 99 10.90 17.83 -0.78
C LEU A 99 9.86 18.73 -1.43
N PRO A 100 9.34 19.72 -0.67
CA PRO A 100 8.48 20.75 -1.25
C PRO A 100 9.27 21.64 -2.21
N GLU A 101 8.56 22.29 -3.13
CA GLU A 101 9.19 23.29 -4.01
C GLU A 101 9.69 24.47 -3.20
N ASP A 102 10.84 25.03 -3.60
CA ASP A 102 11.39 26.23 -2.97
C ASP A 102 10.39 27.40 -3.09
N GLY A 103 10.13 28.04 -1.94
CA GLY A 103 9.21 29.18 -1.86
C GLY A 103 7.72 28.78 -1.80
N SER A 104 7.38 27.50 -1.79
CA SER A 104 6.00 27.03 -1.58
C SER A 104 5.58 27.18 -0.12
N GLU A 105 4.27 27.20 0.14
CA GLU A 105 3.75 27.24 1.51
C GLU A 105 4.18 26.01 2.32
N GLU A 106 4.23 24.84 1.67
CA GLU A 106 4.65 23.59 2.27
C GLU A 106 6.11 23.62 2.74
N ALA A 107 6.95 24.45 2.11
CA ALA A 107 8.36 24.57 2.47
C ALA A 107 8.59 25.32 3.78
N ILE A 108 7.63 26.13 4.26
CA ILE A 108 7.80 27.01 5.42
C ILE A 108 8.07 26.22 6.68
N ASP A 109 7.31 25.15 6.93
CA ASP A 109 7.41 24.34 8.15
C ASP A 109 7.87 22.90 7.86
N PHE A 110 8.41 22.63 6.67
CA PHE A 110 8.83 21.28 6.30
C PHE A 110 10.16 20.92 6.98
N GLU A 111 10.15 19.83 7.73
CA GLU A 111 11.30 19.30 8.45
C GLU A 111 11.76 17.96 7.85
N PRO A 112 12.72 17.95 6.90
CA PRO A 112 13.17 16.73 6.25
C PRO A 112 13.65 15.63 7.20
N GLU A 113 14.33 16.02 8.28
CA GLU A 113 14.87 15.08 9.26
C GLU A 113 13.78 14.32 10.02
N LEU A 114 12.61 14.93 10.23
CA LEU A 114 11.47 14.27 10.87
C LEU A 114 11.06 13.02 10.07
N TYR A 115 10.92 13.17 8.76
CA TYR A 115 10.51 12.08 7.87
C TYR A 115 11.60 11.05 7.68
N LYS A 116 12.84 11.49 7.59
CA LYS A 116 14.01 10.59 7.55
C LYS A 116 14.06 9.69 8.79
N ASN A 117 13.77 10.25 9.95
CA ASN A 117 13.81 9.53 11.22
C ASN A 117 12.65 8.54 11.38
N ILE A 118 11.51 8.74 10.69
CA ILE A 118 10.43 7.75 10.62
C ILE A 118 10.92 6.49 9.93
N GLY A 119 11.73 6.64 8.88
CA GLY A 119 12.21 5.54 8.07
C GLY A 119 11.26 5.18 6.94
N GLU A 120 11.37 3.97 6.42
CA GLU A 120 10.48 3.50 5.37
C GLU A 120 9.05 3.29 5.89
N SER A 121 8.08 3.31 4.98
CA SER A 121 6.66 3.24 5.33
C SER A 121 6.28 1.97 6.10
N ASP A 122 5.19 2.07 6.87
CA ASP A 122 4.48 0.91 7.41
C ASP A 122 3.87 0.11 6.25
N ARG A 123 4.11 -1.20 6.21
CA ARG A 123 3.64 -2.07 5.12
C ARG A 123 2.91 -3.28 5.65
N ALA A 124 1.76 -3.56 5.04
CA ALA A 124 1.06 -4.83 5.21
C ALA A 124 1.77 -5.92 4.39
N THR A 125 1.77 -7.12 4.91
CA THR A 125 2.20 -8.33 4.19
C THR A 125 1.07 -9.35 4.29
N LEU A 126 0.40 -9.62 3.16
CA LEU A 126 -0.81 -10.42 3.09
C LEU A 126 -0.60 -11.64 2.22
N LYS A 127 -1.16 -12.77 2.67
CA LYS A 127 -1.11 -14.04 1.93
C LYS A 127 -2.53 -14.48 1.58
N PHE A 128 -2.73 -14.73 0.31
CA PHE A 128 -4.00 -15.23 -0.25
C PHE A 128 -3.77 -16.56 -0.97
N ARG A 129 -4.82 -17.35 -1.06
CA ARG A 129 -4.78 -18.63 -1.76
C ARG A 129 -5.93 -18.73 -2.76
N LYS A 130 -5.63 -19.24 -3.96
CA LYS A 130 -6.66 -19.68 -4.88
C LYS A 130 -7.22 -21.01 -4.39
N PRO A 131 -8.54 -21.13 -4.16
CA PRO A 131 -9.13 -22.41 -3.71
C PRO A 131 -8.81 -23.57 -4.65
N LEU A 132 -8.82 -24.76 -4.06
CA LEU A 132 -8.61 -26.03 -4.80
C LEU A 132 -9.73 -26.33 -5.80
#